data_234ea31bbfa615e0ed7b04620d618af9
#
_entry.id   234ea31bbfa615e0ed7b04620d618af9
#
_cell.length_a   1.000
_cell.length_b   1.000
_cell.length_c   1.000
_cell.angle_alpha   90.00
_cell.angle_beta   90.00
_cell.angle_gamma   90.00
#
_symmetry.space_group_name_H-M   'P 1'
#
loop_
_entity.id
_entity.type
_entity.pdbx_description
1 polymer ?
#
loop_
_entity_poly.entity_id
_entity_poly.type
_entity_poly.pdbx_seq_one_letter_code
_entity_poly.pdbx_strand_id
1 'polypeptide(L)'
;MSSSISSLKRHFQLDPKFTYLNHGSFGACPYPIFNEREKWQKKIEFQPVSFIQDDAIDSLEKSRKALSSYIHCDKDDVVYFPNPTTAMNMVIRSLDLKAGDEVLSSNHEYGAVERTWKFVASKKGFSYKSIDIPLPFDRQDFLNRFKESISSKTKIIFLSHITSPTAIIFPI
;
A
#
# COMPACT_ATOMS: atom_id res chain seq x y z
N MET A 1 -3.74 21.21 23.97
CA MET A 1 -3.40 20.22 22.93
C MET A 1 -2.00 19.61 23.04
N SER A 2 -1.09 20.16 23.84
CA SER A 2 0.30 19.68 24.02
C SER A 2 0.43 18.37 24.82
N SER A 3 -0.54 18.03 25.69
CA SER A 3 -0.43 16.86 26.57
C SER A 3 -0.79 15.51 25.90
N SER A 4 -1.51 15.50 24.80
CA SER A 4 -1.94 14.26 24.13
C SER A 4 -0.87 13.62 23.23
N ILE A 5 -0.04 14.43 22.56
CA ILE A 5 1.01 13.94 21.65
C ILE A 5 2.18 13.33 22.42
N SER A 6 2.58 13.93 23.55
CA SER A 6 3.61 13.37 24.42
C SER A 6 3.20 12.02 25.02
N SER A 7 1.90 11.78 25.20
CA SER A 7 1.40 10.52 25.74
C SER A 7 1.50 9.35 24.76
N LEU A 8 1.43 9.60 23.44
CA LEU A 8 1.54 8.54 22.41
C LEU A 8 2.97 8.08 22.20
N LYS A 9 3.96 8.97 22.31
CA LYS A 9 5.38 8.63 22.12
C LYS A 9 5.84 7.47 23.01
N ARG A 10 5.33 7.37 24.23
CA ARG A 10 5.65 6.28 25.17
C ARG A 10 5.24 4.87 24.71
N HIS A 11 4.39 4.78 23.72
CA HIS A 11 3.95 3.48 23.17
C HIS A 11 4.91 2.90 22.14
N PHE A 12 6.00 3.60 21.81
CA PHE A 12 6.94 3.18 20.77
C PHE A 12 8.36 3.04 21.34
N GLN A 13 9.12 2.07 20.80
CA GLN A 13 10.55 1.84 21.11
C GLN A 13 11.47 2.76 20.30
N LEU A 14 11.11 4.04 20.18
CA LEU A 14 11.92 4.99 19.45
C LEU A 14 13.00 5.61 20.34
N ASP A 15 14.20 5.80 19.77
CA ASP A 15 15.28 6.48 20.45
C ASP A 15 14.83 7.91 20.85
N PRO A 16 14.87 8.26 22.15
CA PRO A 16 14.41 9.56 22.62
C PRO A 16 15.25 10.73 22.11
N LYS A 17 16.47 10.48 21.63
CA LYS A 17 17.36 11.50 21.06
C LYS A 17 16.90 12.01 19.69
N PHE A 18 16.04 11.27 19.01
CA PHE A 18 15.57 11.63 17.69
C PHE A 18 14.08 11.99 17.69
N THR A 19 13.72 12.97 16.86
CA THR A 19 12.34 13.23 16.48
C THR A 19 12.02 12.41 15.25
N TYR A 20 11.28 11.31 15.43
CA TYR A 20 10.93 10.41 14.34
C TYR A 20 9.66 10.91 13.62
N LEU A 21 9.78 11.27 12.34
CA LEU A 21 8.70 11.84 11.52
C LEU A 21 8.33 10.99 10.29
N ASN A 22 8.99 9.85 10.10
CA ASN A 22 8.83 9.05 8.88
C ASN A 22 8.02 7.76 9.09
N HIS A 23 6.91 7.85 9.82
CA HIS A 23 6.01 6.70 10.01
C HIS A 23 5.31 6.27 8.70
N GLY A 24 5.18 7.15 7.71
CA GLY A 24 4.59 6.82 6.41
C GLY A 24 5.38 5.81 5.60
N SER A 25 6.72 5.94 5.60
CA SER A 25 7.62 5.02 4.87
C SER A 25 8.13 3.88 5.74
N PHE A 26 8.45 4.15 7.00
CA PHE A 26 9.05 3.19 7.94
C PHE A 26 8.34 3.30 9.28
N GLY A 27 7.11 2.80 9.35
CA GLY A 27 6.30 2.88 10.56
C GLY A 27 6.90 2.09 11.72
N ALA A 28 7.10 2.76 12.86
CA ALA A 28 7.49 2.08 14.08
C ALA A 28 6.31 1.27 14.64
N CYS A 29 6.60 0.07 15.15
CA CYS A 29 5.60 -0.78 15.75
C CYS A 29 5.38 -0.36 17.23
N PRO A 30 4.14 -0.07 17.66
CA PRO A 30 3.86 0.23 19.05
C PRO A 30 3.98 -1.01 19.93
N TYR A 31 4.38 -0.82 21.19
CA TYR A 31 4.57 -1.90 22.18
C TYR A 31 3.41 -2.91 22.26
N PRO A 32 2.13 -2.50 22.30
CA PRO A 32 1.04 -3.48 22.39
C PRO A 32 1.02 -4.45 21.19
N ILE A 33 1.29 -3.93 19.97
CA ILE A 33 1.33 -4.75 18.77
C ILE A 33 2.60 -5.61 18.72
N PHE A 34 3.74 -5.04 19.12
CA PHE A 34 4.99 -5.77 19.22
C PHE A 34 4.87 -6.98 20.16
N ASN A 35 4.33 -6.75 21.37
CA ASN A 35 4.14 -7.80 22.36
C ASN A 35 3.14 -8.88 21.90
N GLU A 36 2.07 -8.47 21.20
CA GLU A 36 1.11 -9.42 20.66
C GLU A 36 1.73 -10.30 19.55
N ARG A 37 2.53 -9.70 18.67
CA ARG A 37 3.30 -10.46 17.66
C ARG A 37 4.20 -11.50 18.31
N GLU A 38 4.89 -11.17 19.39
CA GLU A 38 5.76 -12.13 20.11
C GLU A 38 4.97 -13.31 20.68
N LYS A 39 3.77 -13.06 21.22
CA LYS A 39 2.90 -14.14 21.70
C LYS A 39 2.50 -15.11 20.58
N TRP A 40 2.10 -14.56 19.42
CA TRP A 40 1.77 -15.37 18.26
C TRP A 40 2.96 -16.17 17.76
N GLN A 41 4.14 -15.58 17.68
CA GLN A 41 5.36 -16.26 17.29
C GLN A 41 5.69 -17.42 18.25
N LYS A 42 5.63 -17.18 19.55
CA LYS A 42 5.84 -18.24 20.57
C LYS A 42 4.79 -19.36 20.45
N LYS A 43 3.54 -19.03 20.14
CA LYS A 43 2.47 -20.02 19.94
C LYS A 43 2.76 -20.90 18.71
N ILE A 44 3.21 -20.32 17.61
CA ILE A 44 3.59 -21.05 16.40
C ILE A 44 4.75 -22.00 16.69
N GLU A 45 5.81 -21.51 17.34
CA GLU A 45 6.99 -22.31 17.63
C GLU A 45 6.73 -23.42 18.66
N PHE A 46 5.78 -23.21 19.58
CA PHE A 46 5.42 -24.19 20.62
C PHE A 46 4.79 -25.45 20.02
N GLN A 47 3.89 -25.32 19.02
CA GLN A 47 3.29 -26.45 18.32
C GLN A 47 2.94 -26.05 16.87
N PRO A 48 3.91 -26.08 15.94
CA PRO A 48 3.74 -25.57 14.59
C PRO A 48 2.65 -26.29 13.79
N VAL A 49 2.56 -27.61 13.91
CA VAL A 49 1.58 -28.41 13.15
C VAL A 49 0.17 -28.11 13.59
N SER A 50 -0.11 -28.20 14.89
CA SER A 50 -1.44 -27.88 15.43
C SER A 50 -1.82 -26.44 15.16
N PHE A 51 -0.88 -25.49 15.31
CA PHE A 51 -1.16 -24.09 15.00
C PHE A 51 -1.62 -23.92 13.54
N ILE A 52 -0.89 -24.50 12.58
CA ILE A 52 -1.19 -24.33 11.16
C ILE A 52 -2.49 -25.06 10.78
N GLN A 53 -2.71 -26.26 11.29
CA GLN A 53 -3.88 -27.07 10.94
C GLN A 53 -5.16 -26.64 11.65
N ASP A 54 -5.07 -26.26 12.92
CA ASP A 54 -6.26 -26.07 13.77
C ASP A 54 -6.53 -24.58 14.02
N ASP A 55 -5.50 -23.77 14.31
CA ASP A 55 -5.67 -22.39 14.80
C ASP A 55 -5.57 -21.31 13.72
N ALA A 56 -4.75 -21.51 12.68
CA ALA A 56 -4.35 -20.44 11.77
C ALA A 56 -5.51 -19.93 10.92
N ILE A 57 -6.35 -20.83 10.41
CA ILE A 57 -7.48 -20.46 9.52
C ILE A 57 -8.47 -19.59 10.30
N ASP A 58 -8.90 -20.02 11.47
CA ASP A 58 -9.84 -19.29 12.31
C ASP A 58 -9.29 -17.94 12.76
N SER A 59 -7.98 -17.90 13.07
CA SER A 59 -7.31 -16.67 13.50
C SER A 59 -7.21 -15.66 12.36
N LEU A 60 -6.89 -16.11 11.15
CA LEU A 60 -6.88 -15.28 9.94
C LEU A 60 -8.29 -14.78 9.60
N GLU A 61 -9.33 -15.61 9.72
CA GLU A 61 -10.70 -15.19 9.47
C GLU A 61 -11.15 -14.11 10.44
N LYS A 62 -10.87 -14.26 11.73
CA LYS A 62 -11.14 -13.22 12.74
C LYS A 62 -10.43 -11.92 12.42
N SER A 63 -9.17 -12.00 12.02
CA SER A 63 -8.36 -10.83 11.63
C SER A 63 -8.93 -10.15 10.38
N ARG A 64 -9.28 -10.91 9.34
CA ARG A 64 -9.90 -10.39 8.11
C ARG A 64 -11.23 -9.70 8.41
N LYS A 65 -12.08 -10.30 9.26
CA LYS A 65 -13.35 -9.71 9.68
C LYS A 65 -13.16 -8.37 10.41
N ALA A 66 -12.18 -8.28 11.30
CA ALA A 66 -11.89 -7.04 12.01
C ALA A 66 -11.39 -5.94 11.05
N LEU A 67 -10.48 -6.29 10.13
CA LEU A 67 -9.95 -5.34 9.15
C LEU A 67 -11.02 -4.91 8.14
N SER A 68 -11.81 -5.85 7.61
CA SER A 68 -12.88 -5.54 6.65
C SER A 68 -13.93 -4.58 7.21
N SER A 69 -14.28 -4.74 8.50
CA SER A 69 -15.15 -3.79 9.19
C SER A 69 -14.56 -2.39 9.27
N TYR A 70 -13.23 -2.28 9.47
CA TYR A 70 -12.54 -0.99 9.54
C TYR A 70 -12.45 -0.29 8.18
N ILE A 71 -12.18 -1.06 7.10
CA ILE A 71 -12.04 -0.50 5.73
C ILE A 71 -13.34 -0.55 4.92
N HIS A 72 -14.46 -0.98 5.52
CA HIS A 72 -15.79 -1.02 4.91
C HIS A 72 -15.89 -1.87 3.64
N CYS A 73 -15.37 -3.11 3.69
CA CYS A 73 -15.53 -4.10 2.61
C CYS A 73 -15.96 -5.47 3.14
N ASP A 74 -16.17 -6.44 2.27
CA ASP A 74 -16.39 -7.83 2.69
C ASP A 74 -15.09 -8.46 3.20
N LYS A 75 -15.18 -9.34 4.22
CA LYS A 75 -14.01 -10.06 4.74
C LYS A 75 -13.33 -10.94 3.70
N ASP A 76 -14.08 -11.42 2.72
CA ASP A 76 -13.58 -12.29 1.67
C ASP A 76 -12.85 -11.54 0.56
N ASP A 77 -12.97 -10.20 0.53
CA ASP A 77 -12.19 -9.30 -0.33
C ASP A 77 -10.85 -8.87 0.30
N VAL A 78 -10.56 -9.31 1.53
CA VAL A 78 -9.31 -8.96 2.24
C VAL A 78 -8.29 -10.08 2.12
N VAL A 79 -7.11 -9.76 1.60
CA VAL A 79 -5.96 -10.66 1.56
C VAL A 79 -4.72 -9.97 2.14
N TYR A 80 -3.89 -10.74 2.84
CA TYR A 80 -2.66 -10.23 3.44
C TYR A 80 -1.44 -10.50 2.56
N PHE A 81 -0.57 -9.51 2.47
CA PHE A 81 0.73 -9.61 1.80
C PHE A 81 1.86 -9.18 2.75
N PRO A 82 3.08 -9.67 2.55
CA PRO A 82 4.24 -9.27 3.36
C PRO A 82 4.54 -7.77 3.30
N ASN A 83 4.23 -7.14 2.16
CA ASN A 83 4.39 -5.71 1.93
C ASN A 83 3.58 -5.25 0.69
N PRO A 84 3.31 -3.94 0.56
CA PRO A 84 2.55 -3.39 -0.58
C PRO A 84 3.22 -3.64 -1.93
N THR A 85 4.54 -3.64 -2.02
CA THR A 85 5.26 -3.88 -3.27
C THR A 85 4.99 -5.28 -3.82
N THR A 86 4.98 -6.30 -2.96
CA THR A 86 4.63 -7.67 -3.35
C THR A 86 3.18 -7.75 -3.82
N ALA A 87 2.25 -7.14 -3.08
CA ALA A 87 0.84 -7.08 -3.47
C ALA A 87 0.66 -6.45 -4.87
N MET A 88 1.27 -5.28 -5.08
CA MET A 88 1.20 -4.60 -6.38
C MET A 88 1.84 -5.40 -7.52
N ASN A 89 2.96 -6.08 -7.28
CA ASN A 89 3.56 -6.98 -8.26
C ASN A 89 2.58 -8.09 -8.69
N MET A 90 1.87 -8.71 -7.74
CA MET A 90 0.88 -9.74 -8.06
C MET A 90 -0.28 -9.17 -8.86
N VAL A 91 -0.85 -8.05 -8.44
CA VAL A 91 -1.94 -7.38 -9.18
C VAL A 91 -1.51 -7.04 -10.60
N ILE A 92 -0.39 -6.34 -10.77
CA ILE A 92 0.10 -5.92 -12.09
C ILE A 92 0.33 -7.10 -13.04
N ARG A 93 0.87 -8.21 -12.53
CA ARG A 93 1.14 -9.41 -13.34
C ARG A 93 -0.12 -10.20 -13.69
N SER A 94 -1.15 -10.15 -12.83
CA SER A 94 -2.43 -10.85 -13.06
C SER A 94 -3.35 -10.15 -14.07
N LEU A 95 -3.10 -8.86 -14.36
CA LEU A 95 -3.92 -8.11 -15.32
C LEU A 95 -3.74 -8.61 -16.75
N ASP A 96 -4.85 -8.80 -17.46
CA ASP A 96 -4.85 -9.20 -18.87
C ASP A 96 -4.70 -7.99 -19.80
N LEU A 97 -3.53 -7.33 -19.70
CA LEU A 97 -3.12 -6.25 -20.60
C LEU A 97 -2.38 -6.80 -21.80
N LYS A 98 -2.67 -6.24 -22.97
CA LYS A 98 -2.18 -6.69 -24.29
C LYS A 98 -1.38 -5.60 -24.99
N ALA A 99 -0.68 -5.99 -26.05
CA ALA A 99 0.00 -5.05 -26.93
C ALA A 99 -0.98 -4.01 -27.48
N GLY A 100 -0.63 -2.74 -27.34
CA GLY A 100 -1.46 -1.59 -27.73
C GLY A 100 -2.33 -1.01 -26.62
N ASP A 101 -2.53 -1.71 -25.49
CA ASP A 101 -3.17 -1.15 -24.30
C ASP A 101 -2.28 -0.09 -23.63
N GLU A 102 -2.90 0.76 -22.83
CA GLU A 102 -2.21 1.82 -22.09
C GLU A 102 -2.59 1.81 -20.61
N VAL A 103 -1.57 1.94 -19.76
CA VAL A 103 -1.70 2.25 -18.32
C VAL A 103 -1.26 3.69 -18.10
N LEU A 104 -2.15 4.49 -17.54
CA LEU A 104 -1.92 5.89 -17.25
C LEU A 104 -1.62 6.06 -15.75
N SER A 105 -0.60 6.87 -15.42
CA SER A 105 -0.15 7.08 -14.05
C SER A 105 0.43 8.49 -13.86
N SER A 106 0.97 8.79 -12.69
CA SER A 106 1.65 10.06 -12.40
C SER A 106 3.15 9.89 -12.19
N ASN A 107 3.90 10.98 -12.30
CA ASN A 107 5.33 11.04 -11.95
C ASN A 107 5.59 11.06 -10.43
N HIS A 108 4.54 11.02 -9.60
CA HIS A 108 4.62 10.96 -8.14
C HIS A 108 4.43 9.56 -7.57
N GLU A 109 4.49 8.53 -8.40
CA GLU A 109 4.30 7.16 -7.95
C GLU A 109 5.51 6.59 -7.20
N TYR A 110 5.27 5.57 -6.39
CA TYR A 110 6.35 4.85 -5.71
C TYR A 110 7.25 4.13 -6.70
N GLY A 111 8.54 4.47 -6.70
CA GLY A 111 9.48 4.04 -7.73
C GLY A 111 9.63 2.52 -7.90
N ALA A 112 9.39 1.69 -6.86
CA ALA A 112 9.42 0.24 -7.03
C ALA A 112 8.21 -0.26 -7.84
N VAL A 113 7.03 0.34 -7.65
CA VAL A 113 5.81 -0.01 -8.39
C VAL A 113 5.89 0.49 -9.83
N GLU A 114 6.39 1.71 -10.03
CA GLU A 114 6.64 2.25 -11.37
C GLU A 114 7.58 1.35 -12.18
N ARG A 115 8.68 0.89 -11.57
CA ARG A 115 9.60 -0.07 -12.21
C ARG A 115 8.92 -1.38 -12.56
N THR A 116 8.00 -1.86 -11.71
CA THR A 116 7.23 -3.08 -12.00
C THR A 116 6.33 -2.88 -13.22
N TRP A 117 5.61 -1.76 -13.29
CA TRP A 117 4.78 -1.43 -14.46
C TRP A 117 5.61 -1.38 -15.74
N LYS A 118 6.72 -0.66 -15.76
CA LYS A 118 7.63 -0.55 -16.90
C LYS A 118 8.19 -1.92 -17.34
N PHE A 119 8.57 -2.75 -16.37
CA PHE A 119 9.06 -4.10 -16.63
C PHE A 119 7.98 -5.00 -17.26
N VAL A 120 6.78 -5.02 -16.69
CA VAL A 120 5.68 -5.85 -17.23
C VAL A 120 5.22 -5.34 -18.60
N ALA A 121 5.15 -4.01 -18.77
CA ALA A 121 4.86 -3.39 -20.07
C ALA A 121 5.84 -3.83 -21.15
N SER A 122 7.14 -3.83 -20.86
CA SER A 122 8.17 -4.29 -21.81
C SER A 122 8.03 -5.76 -22.21
N LYS A 123 7.43 -6.60 -21.36
CA LYS A 123 7.20 -8.03 -21.62
C LYS A 123 5.88 -8.32 -22.34
N LYS A 124 4.83 -7.56 -22.04
CA LYS A 124 3.48 -7.78 -22.59
C LYS A 124 3.15 -6.87 -23.78
N GLY A 125 3.95 -5.84 -24.06
CA GLY A 125 3.79 -4.93 -25.19
C GLY A 125 2.75 -3.82 -25.00
N PHE A 126 2.21 -3.63 -23.79
CA PHE A 126 1.39 -2.46 -23.48
C PHE A 126 2.27 -1.25 -23.13
N SER A 127 1.70 -0.05 -23.14
CA SER A 127 2.41 1.18 -22.75
C SER A 127 2.11 1.57 -21.29
N TYR A 128 3.15 2.06 -20.59
CA TYR A 128 3.00 2.73 -19.30
C TYR A 128 3.33 4.20 -19.48
N LYS A 129 2.35 5.07 -19.31
CA LYS A 129 2.46 6.52 -19.49
C LYS A 129 2.36 7.22 -18.14
N SER A 130 3.41 7.92 -17.77
CA SER A 130 3.48 8.76 -16.58
C SER A 130 3.18 10.19 -16.95
N ILE A 131 2.13 10.77 -16.35
CA ILE A 131 1.75 12.17 -16.53
C ILE A 131 2.59 13.01 -15.59
N ASP A 132 3.17 14.09 -16.10
CA ASP A 132 3.88 15.06 -15.30
C ASP A 132 2.89 15.94 -14.52
N ILE A 133 2.96 15.87 -13.18
CA ILE A 133 2.17 16.71 -12.26
C ILE A 133 3.13 17.69 -11.59
N PRO A 134 3.06 18.96 -11.92
CA PRO A 134 3.97 19.98 -11.41
C PRO A 134 3.73 20.32 -9.94
N LEU A 135 4.75 20.92 -9.32
CA LEU A 135 4.67 21.52 -8.00
C LEU A 135 4.82 23.04 -8.10
N PRO A 136 4.09 23.80 -7.31
CA PRO A 136 3.10 23.39 -6.30
C PRO A 136 1.89 22.70 -6.91
N PHE A 137 1.29 21.74 -6.20
CA PHE A 137 0.17 20.95 -6.69
C PHE A 137 -1.10 21.84 -6.88
N ASP A 138 -1.67 21.77 -8.07
CA ASP A 138 -2.98 22.35 -8.38
C ASP A 138 -3.98 21.24 -8.75
N ARG A 139 -5.12 21.22 -8.07
CA ARG A 139 -6.16 20.21 -8.26
C ARG A 139 -6.78 20.26 -9.65
N GLN A 140 -7.04 21.47 -10.16
CA GLN A 140 -7.71 21.61 -11.45
C GLN A 140 -6.78 21.24 -12.60
N ASP A 141 -5.52 21.64 -12.53
CA ASP A 141 -4.48 21.25 -13.49
C ASP A 141 -4.29 19.72 -13.50
N PHE A 142 -4.23 19.09 -12.32
CA PHE A 142 -4.18 17.63 -12.21
C PHE A 142 -5.33 16.94 -12.94
N LEU A 143 -6.58 17.37 -12.70
CA LEU A 143 -7.76 16.80 -13.35
C LEU A 143 -7.75 16.99 -14.86
N ASN A 144 -7.34 18.17 -15.32
CA ASN A 144 -7.26 18.49 -16.76
C ASN A 144 -6.22 17.61 -17.45
N ARG A 145 -5.00 17.49 -16.89
CA ARG A 145 -3.93 16.64 -17.44
C ARG A 145 -4.35 15.19 -17.56
N PHE A 146 -5.03 14.63 -16.55
CA PHE A 146 -5.57 13.28 -16.64
C PHE A 146 -6.63 13.13 -17.71
N LYS A 147 -7.62 14.03 -17.76
CA LYS A 147 -8.68 14.01 -18.79
C LYS A 147 -8.13 14.09 -20.20
N GLU A 148 -7.17 14.97 -20.44
CA GLU A 148 -6.53 15.14 -21.74
C GLU A 148 -5.63 13.95 -22.13
N SER A 149 -5.13 13.22 -21.14
CA SER A 149 -4.25 12.07 -21.36
C SER A 149 -4.99 10.76 -21.60
N ILE A 150 -6.26 10.66 -21.24
CA ILE A 150 -7.08 9.46 -21.46
C ILE A 150 -7.34 9.30 -22.97
N SER A 151 -7.14 8.09 -23.47
CA SER A 151 -7.39 7.73 -24.87
C SER A 151 -8.20 6.44 -24.95
N SER A 152 -8.60 6.04 -26.18
CA SER A 152 -9.27 4.75 -26.43
C SER A 152 -8.40 3.53 -26.04
N LYS A 153 -7.09 3.72 -25.90
CA LYS A 153 -6.13 2.69 -25.49
C LYS A 153 -5.99 2.58 -23.97
N THR A 154 -6.40 3.61 -23.21
CA THR A 154 -6.29 3.63 -21.75
C THR A 154 -7.21 2.58 -21.14
N LYS A 155 -6.64 1.54 -20.53
CA LYS A 155 -7.35 0.45 -19.86
C LYS A 155 -7.31 0.60 -18.35
N ILE A 156 -6.26 1.21 -17.83
CA ILE A 156 -6.04 1.35 -16.40
C ILE A 156 -5.52 2.76 -16.11
N ILE A 157 -6.06 3.36 -15.06
CA ILE A 157 -5.46 4.50 -14.38
C ILE A 157 -4.94 3.97 -13.04
N PHE A 158 -3.64 4.08 -12.83
CA PHE A 158 -2.97 3.67 -11.60
C PHE A 158 -2.48 4.91 -10.85
N LEU A 159 -2.99 5.13 -9.64
CA LEU A 159 -2.64 6.30 -8.82
C LEU A 159 -2.49 5.91 -7.34
N SER A 160 -1.47 6.42 -6.71
CA SER A 160 -1.37 6.46 -5.25
C SER A 160 -2.28 7.56 -4.70
N HIS A 161 -3.19 7.23 -3.78
CA HIS A 161 -4.05 8.25 -3.15
C HIS A 161 -3.21 9.30 -2.38
N ILE A 162 -2.19 8.83 -1.64
CA ILE A 162 -1.18 9.70 -1.01
C ILE A 162 0.17 9.35 -1.62
N THR A 163 0.79 10.31 -2.27
CA THR A 163 2.02 10.10 -3.05
C THR A 163 3.23 9.86 -2.15
N SER A 164 4.07 8.87 -2.51
CA SER A 164 5.26 8.51 -1.73
C SER A 164 6.33 9.62 -1.65
N PRO A 165 6.72 10.25 -2.76
CA PRO A 165 7.80 11.24 -2.75
C PRO A 165 7.40 12.59 -2.18
N THR A 166 6.12 12.98 -2.24
CA THR A 166 5.66 14.35 -1.97
C THR A 166 4.54 14.45 -0.95
N ALA A 167 3.97 13.34 -0.50
CA ALA A 167 2.86 13.26 0.46
C ALA A 167 1.61 14.08 0.02
N ILE A 168 1.43 14.29 -1.27
CA ILE A 168 0.24 14.94 -1.82
C ILE A 168 -0.93 13.96 -1.78
N ILE A 169 -2.09 14.43 -1.36
CA ILE A 169 -3.35 13.69 -1.43
C ILE A 169 -4.01 14.01 -2.76
N PHE A 170 -4.05 13.04 -3.68
CA PHE A 170 -4.72 13.20 -4.95
C PHE A 170 -6.26 13.13 -4.79
N PRO A 171 -7.01 13.88 -5.58
CA PRO A 171 -8.49 13.92 -5.55
C PRO A 171 -9.08 12.75 -6.38
N ILE A 172 -8.88 11.52 -5.90
CA ILE A 172 -9.36 10.28 -6.53
C ILE A 172 -10.73 9.88 -6.02
#